data_882bb54be0c290a9f55bd13403abe195
#
_entry.id   882bb54be0c290a9f55bd13403abe195
#
_cell.length_a   1.000
_cell.length_b   1.000
_cell.length_c   1.000
_cell.angle_alpha   90.00
_cell.angle_beta   90.00
_cell.angle_gamma   90.00
#
_symmetry.space_group_name_H-M   'P 1'
#
loop_
_entity.id
_entity.type
_entity.pdbx_description
1 polymer ?
#
loop_
_entity_poly.entity_id
_entity_poly.type
_entity_poly.pdbx_seq_one_letter_code
_entity_poly.pdbx_strand_id
1 'polypeptide(L)'
;MGRYNYFGLKGKGGTVVDTQEYIDGQWVTIKDGFINFPDIYSCVQYLVNRWYKDFDEYQGVNRAANRNECAKLLVKEGYATDPDYADKLMQIMDRECTSNPPGGKILKVPYFYQLDNQSGYGYRECFSSSCAMIAAYYGVVDTDDEYNKIRAKFGDSTEATAQIKALQHLGLTAWFGTKGNTELLENQIKECHPVAVGWLHYGSASAPKGGGHWTCCIGFDKDHIIMNDPYGEADLVNGGYVSTEAKRGVGVKYSRKNWLRRWEVEGKSTGWYLAVKP
;
A
#
# COMPACT_ATOMS: atom_id res chain seq x y z
N MET A 1 -28.30 13.18 9.13
CA MET A 1 -27.77 11.97 8.46
C MET A 1 -28.51 10.76 8.97
N GLY A 2 -28.79 9.74 8.13
CA GLY A 2 -29.49 8.52 8.54
C GLY A 2 -28.71 7.70 9.59
N ARG A 3 -29.43 6.91 10.41
CA ARG A 3 -28.81 6.05 11.44
C ARG A 3 -27.86 5.04 10.79
N TYR A 4 -26.63 4.91 11.32
CA TYR A 4 -25.55 4.08 10.79
C TYR A 4 -25.21 4.30 9.30
N ASN A 5 -25.58 5.44 8.74
CA ASN A 5 -25.28 5.81 7.36
C ASN A 5 -23.99 6.63 7.29
N TYR A 6 -22.85 5.96 7.24
CA TYR A 6 -21.52 6.58 7.26
C TYR A 6 -21.12 7.17 5.91
N PHE A 7 -21.79 6.78 4.83
CA PHE A 7 -21.44 7.17 3.45
C PHE A 7 -22.43 8.16 2.83
N GLY A 8 -23.36 8.70 3.62
CA GLY A 8 -24.35 9.66 3.10
C GLY A 8 -25.26 9.09 2.02
N LEU A 9 -25.60 7.79 2.10
CA LEU A 9 -26.36 7.09 1.08
C LEU A 9 -27.83 7.56 1.09
N LYS A 10 -28.28 8.13 -0.02
CA LYS A 10 -29.63 8.61 -0.21
C LYS A 10 -30.60 7.49 -0.54
N GLY A 11 -31.86 7.60 -0.09
CA GLY A 11 -32.90 6.65 -0.40
C GLY A 11 -34.21 6.91 0.33
N LYS A 12 -35.29 6.29 -0.17
CA LYS A 12 -36.64 6.44 0.39
C LYS A 12 -36.79 5.76 1.74
N GLY A 13 -37.61 6.34 2.60
CA GLY A 13 -37.97 5.74 3.91
C GLY A 13 -36.92 5.96 5.01
N GLY A 14 -35.91 6.77 4.78
CA GLY A 14 -34.88 7.11 5.75
C GLY A 14 -35.12 8.43 6.47
N THR A 15 -34.08 8.96 7.10
CA THR A 15 -34.12 10.26 7.80
C THR A 15 -34.04 11.40 6.79
N VAL A 16 -35.05 12.29 6.79
CA VAL A 16 -35.01 13.49 5.93
C VAL A 16 -34.30 14.61 6.67
N VAL A 17 -33.31 15.20 6.01
CA VAL A 17 -32.53 16.34 6.52
C VAL A 17 -32.29 17.38 5.45
N ASP A 18 -31.95 18.60 5.86
CA ASP A 18 -31.43 19.61 4.94
C ASP A 18 -30.01 19.21 4.53
N THR A 19 -29.76 19.18 3.22
CA THR A 19 -28.45 18.87 2.62
C THR A 19 -28.12 19.89 1.53
N GLN A 20 -26.87 20.08 1.26
CA GLN A 20 -26.40 20.95 0.18
C GLN A 20 -26.04 20.12 -1.05
N GLU A 21 -26.56 20.54 -2.19
CA GLU A 21 -26.26 19.94 -3.49
C GLU A 21 -25.75 21.03 -4.44
N TYR A 22 -24.82 20.67 -5.31
CA TYR A 22 -24.36 21.55 -6.36
C TYR A 22 -25.19 21.30 -7.61
N ILE A 23 -26.08 22.25 -7.94
CA ILE A 23 -27.05 22.13 -9.02
C ILE A 23 -26.91 23.38 -9.91
N ASP A 24 -26.76 23.19 -11.21
CA ASP A 24 -26.64 24.26 -12.22
C ASP A 24 -25.59 25.32 -11.86
N GLY A 25 -24.43 24.89 -11.33
CA GLY A 25 -23.34 25.77 -11.00
C GLY A 25 -23.46 26.50 -9.66
N GLN A 26 -24.41 26.14 -8.80
CA GLN A 26 -24.65 26.78 -7.50
C GLN A 26 -24.92 25.77 -6.39
N TRP A 27 -24.53 26.13 -5.14
CA TRP A 27 -24.89 25.37 -3.96
C TRP A 27 -26.32 25.71 -3.53
N VAL A 28 -27.17 24.66 -3.49
CA VAL A 28 -28.57 24.77 -3.12
C VAL A 28 -28.85 23.88 -1.93
N THR A 29 -29.54 24.42 -0.91
CA THR A 29 -30.03 23.61 0.21
C THR A 29 -31.34 22.97 -0.17
N ILE A 30 -31.40 21.62 -0.12
CA ILE A 30 -32.61 20.85 -0.38
C ILE A 30 -32.92 19.91 0.80
N LYS A 31 -34.15 19.42 0.88
CA LYS A 31 -34.50 18.33 1.79
C LYS A 31 -34.41 17.02 1.06
N ASP A 32 -33.58 16.10 1.59
CA ASP A 32 -33.42 14.77 1.01
C ASP A 32 -33.39 13.67 2.08
N GLY A 33 -33.78 12.45 1.67
CA GLY A 33 -33.85 11.28 2.54
C GLY A 33 -32.55 10.48 2.54
N PHE A 34 -32.04 10.15 3.73
CA PHE A 34 -30.86 9.32 3.93
C PHE A 34 -31.25 8.00 4.56
N ILE A 35 -30.78 6.88 3.97
CA ILE A 35 -31.11 5.53 4.42
C ILE A 35 -30.71 5.32 5.88
N ASN A 36 -31.58 4.67 6.66
CA ASN A 36 -31.27 4.18 7.99
C ASN A 36 -30.83 2.72 7.89
N PHE A 37 -29.65 2.40 8.39
CA PHE A 37 -29.15 1.03 8.46
C PHE A 37 -29.30 0.47 9.88
N PRO A 38 -29.48 -0.87 10.05
CA PRO A 38 -29.49 -1.50 11.37
C PRO A 38 -28.11 -1.45 12.05
N ASP A 39 -27.04 -1.52 11.26
CA ASP A 39 -25.64 -1.54 11.71
C ASP A 39 -24.68 -1.06 10.60
N ILE A 40 -23.40 -0.92 10.94
CA ILE A 40 -22.35 -0.50 10.02
C ILE A 40 -22.12 -1.53 8.89
N TYR A 41 -22.20 -2.82 9.20
CA TYR A 41 -22.01 -3.89 8.21
C TYR A 41 -23.00 -3.78 7.06
N SER A 42 -24.28 -3.59 7.41
CA SER A 42 -25.36 -3.39 6.43
C SER A 42 -25.13 -2.15 5.56
N CYS A 43 -24.60 -1.06 6.14
CA CYS A 43 -24.25 0.14 5.40
C CYS A 43 -23.11 -0.12 4.40
N VAL A 44 -22.03 -0.78 4.83
CA VAL A 44 -20.91 -1.15 3.96
C VAL A 44 -21.37 -2.11 2.87
N GLN A 45 -22.15 -3.12 3.20
CA GLN A 45 -22.67 -4.09 2.24
C GLN A 45 -23.53 -3.43 1.16
N TYR A 46 -24.37 -2.48 1.55
CA TYR A 46 -25.18 -1.70 0.61
C TYR A 46 -24.30 -0.89 -0.34
N LEU A 47 -23.28 -0.17 0.19
CA LEU A 47 -22.31 0.56 -0.61
C LEU A 47 -21.61 -0.35 -1.62
N VAL A 48 -21.05 -1.48 -1.15
CA VAL A 48 -20.35 -2.45 -1.99
C VAL A 48 -21.26 -3.00 -3.07
N ASN A 49 -22.48 -3.38 -2.72
CA ASN A 49 -23.43 -3.91 -3.69
C ASN A 49 -23.83 -2.89 -4.76
N ARG A 50 -23.83 -1.60 -4.42
CA ARG A 50 -24.25 -0.55 -5.35
C ARG A 50 -23.12 -0.03 -6.24
N TRP A 51 -21.91 0.16 -5.71
CA TRP A 51 -20.79 0.76 -6.46
C TRP A 51 -19.72 -0.23 -6.91
N TYR A 52 -19.53 -1.32 -6.17
CA TYR A 52 -18.49 -2.31 -6.44
C TYR A 52 -18.99 -3.61 -7.09
N LYS A 53 -20.29 -3.72 -7.32
CA LYS A 53 -20.87 -4.73 -8.21
C LYS A 53 -21.45 -4.03 -9.43
N ASP A 54 -21.56 -4.76 -10.54
CA ASP A 54 -22.07 -4.24 -11.81
C ASP A 54 -23.53 -3.80 -11.69
N PHE A 55 -23.72 -2.54 -11.34
CA PHE A 55 -24.98 -1.82 -11.47
C PHE A 55 -24.94 -0.96 -12.73
N ASP A 56 -26.04 -0.86 -13.47
CA ASP A 56 -26.12 -0.08 -14.70
C ASP A 56 -25.74 1.39 -14.50
N GLU A 57 -26.00 1.94 -13.30
CA GLU A 57 -25.73 3.34 -12.95
C GLU A 57 -24.28 3.60 -12.50
N TYR A 58 -23.51 2.56 -12.10
CA TYR A 58 -22.18 2.72 -11.47
C TYR A 58 -21.12 1.75 -12.00
N GLN A 59 -21.18 1.45 -13.27
CA GLN A 59 -20.34 0.38 -13.88
C GLN A 59 -18.85 0.66 -13.94
N GLY A 60 -18.39 1.85 -13.68
CA GLY A 60 -16.98 2.22 -13.83
C GLY A 60 -16.15 2.07 -12.56
N VAL A 61 -16.74 2.27 -11.38
CA VAL A 61 -16.02 2.41 -10.11
C VAL A 61 -15.24 1.16 -9.73
N ASN A 62 -15.84 -0.02 -9.89
CA ASN A 62 -15.19 -1.31 -9.58
C ASN A 62 -14.15 -1.75 -10.60
N ARG A 63 -14.00 -1.03 -11.71
CA ARG A 63 -13.03 -1.29 -12.78
C ARG A 63 -11.95 -0.22 -12.87
N ALA A 64 -11.96 0.74 -11.95
CA ALA A 64 -10.97 1.80 -11.91
C ALA A 64 -9.55 1.21 -11.75
N ALA A 65 -8.63 1.63 -12.60
CA ALA A 65 -7.26 1.16 -12.57
C ALA A 65 -6.46 1.67 -11.36
N ASN A 66 -6.95 2.72 -10.70
CA ASN A 66 -6.32 3.32 -9.54
C ASN A 66 -7.32 4.17 -8.74
N ARG A 67 -6.92 4.57 -7.52
CA ARG A 67 -7.76 5.36 -6.61
C ARG A 67 -8.20 6.71 -7.17
N ASN A 68 -7.37 7.36 -8.00
CA ASN A 68 -7.70 8.67 -8.59
C ASN A 68 -8.81 8.52 -9.62
N GLU A 69 -8.74 7.49 -10.43
CA GLU A 69 -9.80 7.14 -11.38
C GLU A 69 -11.07 6.74 -10.64
N CYS A 70 -10.98 5.92 -9.58
CA CYS A 70 -12.10 5.55 -8.73
C CYS A 70 -12.81 6.79 -8.16
N ALA A 71 -12.06 7.75 -7.60
CA ALA A 71 -12.62 8.99 -7.05
C ALA A 71 -13.35 9.83 -8.12
N LYS A 72 -12.79 9.93 -9.33
CA LYS A 72 -13.41 10.65 -10.46
C LYS A 72 -14.67 9.94 -10.98
N LEU A 73 -14.64 8.61 -11.03
CA LEU A 73 -15.80 7.82 -11.46
C LEU A 73 -16.97 7.92 -10.47
N LEU A 74 -16.70 7.97 -9.16
CA LEU A 74 -17.74 8.22 -8.15
C LEU A 74 -18.50 9.50 -8.42
N VAL A 75 -17.82 10.61 -8.77
CA VAL A 75 -18.46 11.87 -9.15
C VAL A 75 -19.23 11.71 -10.46
N LYS A 76 -18.58 11.16 -11.49
CA LYS A 76 -19.18 10.98 -12.81
C LYS A 76 -20.44 10.13 -12.77
N GLU A 77 -20.47 9.13 -11.90
CA GLU A 77 -21.61 8.20 -11.74
C GLU A 77 -22.62 8.66 -10.67
N GLY A 78 -22.55 9.93 -10.24
CA GLY A 78 -23.57 10.57 -9.42
C GLY A 78 -23.56 10.24 -7.93
N TYR A 79 -22.42 9.75 -7.39
CA TYR A 79 -22.29 9.56 -5.94
C TYR A 79 -22.34 10.90 -5.18
N ALA A 80 -21.73 11.94 -5.74
CA ALA A 80 -21.71 13.29 -5.18
C ALA A 80 -21.94 14.33 -6.28
N THR A 81 -22.65 15.39 -5.96
CA THR A 81 -22.86 16.54 -6.84
C THR A 81 -21.76 17.59 -6.76
N ASP A 82 -20.96 17.56 -5.68
CA ASP A 82 -19.84 18.47 -5.45
C ASP A 82 -18.74 18.26 -6.53
N PRO A 83 -18.43 19.27 -7.37
CA PRO A 83 -17.43 19.16 -8.43
C PRO A 83 -16.01 18.89 -7.88
N ASP A 84 -15.73 19.31 -6.64
CA ASP A 84 -14.43 19.14 -5.99
C ASP A 84 -14.37 17.83 -5.18
N TYR A 85 -15.41 16.99 -5.20
CA TYR A 85 -15.49 15.79 -4.36
C TYR A 85 -14.32 14.83 -4.60
N ALA A 86 -13.97 14.59 -5.86
CA ALA A 86 -12.85 13.70 -6.20
C ALA A 86 -11.53 14.22 -5.60
N ASP A 87 -11.25 15.52 -5.70
CA ASP A 87 -10.03 16.11 -5.15
C ASP A 87 -10.02 16.09 -3.62
N LYS A 88 -11.16 16.39 -2.98
CA LYS A 88 -11.32 16.28 -1.53
C LYS A 88 -11.11 14.84 -1.05
N LEU A 89 -11.67 13.86 -1.76
CA LEU A 89 -11.51 12.44 -1.44
C LEU A 89 -10.05 12.01 -1.59
N MET A 90 -9.37 12.42 -2.66
CA MET A 90 -7.94 12.16 -2.87
C MET A 90 -7.07 12.77 -1.77
N GLN A 91 -7.34 14.02 -1.36
CA GLN A 91 -6.64 14.67 -0.24
C GLN A 91 -6.82 13.91 1.07
N ILE A 92 -8.03 13.41 1.36
CA ILE A 92 -8.29 12.59 2.54
C ILE A 92 -7.53 11.26 2.46
N MET A 93 -7.59 10.56 1.33
CA MET A 93 -6.85 9.32 1.11
C MET A 93 -5.34 9.53 1.28
N ASP A 94 -4.80 10.63 0.74
CA ASP A 94 -3.38 10.99 0.92
C ASP A 94 -3.04 11.22 2.38
N ARG A 95 -3.86 11.94 3.11
CA ARG A 95 -3.65 12.21 4.54
C ARG A 95 -3.72 10.95 5.39
N GLU A 96 -4.69 10.09 5.13
CA GLU A 96 -4.89 8.83 5.89
C GLU A 96 -3.85 7.75 5.55
N CYS A 97 -3.38 7.72 4.30
CA CYS A 97 -2.36 6.77 3.86
C CYS A 97 -0.93 7.15 4.24
N THR A 98 -0.69 8.39 4.70
CA THR A 98 0.69 8.90 4.84
C THR A 98 0.87 9.78 6.08
N SER A 99 2.08 9.73 6.64
CA SER A 99 2.67 10.86 7.36
C SER A 99 3.68 11.53 6.42
N ASN A 100 3.64 12.86 6.31
CA ASN A 100 4.53 13.60 5.42
C ASN A 100 5.62 14.31 6.22
N PRO A 101 6.81 13.69 6.43
CA PRO A 101 7.96 14.41 6.98
C PRO A 101 8.43 15.51 6.03
N PRO A 102 9.13 16.55 6.51
CA PRO A 102 9.67 17.58 5.63
C PRO A 102 10.47 16.99 4.47
N GLY A 103 10.03 17.28 3.22
CA GLY A 103 10.66 16.77 2.00
C GLY A 103 10.52 15.27 1.76
N GLY A 104 9.50 14.62 2.35
CA GLY A 104 9.29 13.18 2.21
C GLY A 104 7.84 12.72 2.30
N LYS A 105 7.67 11.41 2.27
CA LYS A 105 6.38 10.71 2.41
C LYS A 105 6.60 9.35 3.05
N ILE A 106 5.71 8.93 3.96
CA ILE A 106 5.74 7.60 4.61
C ILE A 106 4.35 6.99 4.52
N LEU A 107 4.28 5.75 4.04
CA LEU A 107 3.06 4.94 3.96
C LEU A 107 2.84 4.17 5.26
N LYS A 108 1.60 3.98 5.66
CA LYS A 108 1.21 3.16 6.83
C LYS A 108 1.12 1.68 6.39
N VAL A 109 2.28 1.06 6.18
CA VAL A 109 2.36 -0.35 5.78
C VAL A 109 2.44 -1.23 7.02
N PRO A 110 1.61 -2.28 7.16
CA PRO A 110 1.75 -3.25 8.24
C PRO A 110 3.16 -3.85 8.29
N TYR A 111 3.67 -4.13 9.49
CA TYR A 111 4.98 -4.74 9.68
C TYR A 111 4.85 -6.21 10.04
N PHE A 112 5.63 -7.06 9.38
CA PHE A 112 5.77 -8.48 9.69
C PHE A 112 7.23 -8.82 9.95
N TYR A 113 7.45 -9.66 10.98
CA TYR A 113 8.77 -10.09 11.40
C TYR A 113 9.04 -11.51 10.93
N GLN A 114 10.00 -11.69 10.02
CA GLN A 114 10.21 -12.98 9.35
C GLN A 114 10.59 -14.15 10.29
N LEU A 115 11.17 -13.87 11.48
CA LEU A 115 11.65 -14.93 12.37
C LEU A 115 10.55 -15.56 13.23
N ASP A 116 9.33 -15.01 13.25
CA ASP A 116 8.16 -15.62 13.90
C ASP A 116 7.25 -16.39 12.92
N ASN A 117 7.63 -16.48 11.65
CA ASN A 117 6.91 -17.23 10.63
C ASN A 117 6.76 -18.72 11.03
N GLN A 118 5.53 -19.24 10.92
CA GLN A 118 5.19 -20.63 11.27
C GLN A 118 5.81 -21.69 10.32
N SER A 119 6.37 -21.26 9.20
CA SER A 119 7.04 -22.14 8.22
C SER A 119 8.24 -22.90 8.80
N GLY A 120 8.88 -22.35 9.85
CA GLY A 120 10.17 -22.79 10.37
C GLY A 120 11.37 -22.36 9.51
N TYR A 121 11.14 -21.65 8.40
CA TYR A 121 12.16 -21.16 7.47
C TYR A 121 12.33 -19.64 7.52
N GLY A 122 11.84 -18.98 8.57
CA GLY A 122 11.85 -17.52 8.71
C GLY A 122 13.23 -16.89 8.42
N TYR A 123 14.34 -17.57 8.75
CA TYR A 123 15.71 -17.08 8.50
C TYR A 123 16.01 -16.74 7.02
N ARG A 124 15.21 -17.19 6.06
CA ARG A 124 15.37 -16.97 4.62
C ARG A 124 14.13 -16.35 3.93
N GLU A 125 13.14 -15.93 4.71
CA GLU A 125 11.86 -15.46 4.19
C GLU A 125 11.73 -13.93 4.10
N CYS A 126 12.85 -13.20 4.12
CA CYS A 126 12.84 -11.74 4.03
C CYS A 126 12.07 -11.22 2.80
N PHE A 127 12.21 -11.86 1.64
CA PHE A 127 11.48 -11.47 0.44
C PHE A 127 9.97 -11.74 0.58
N SER A 128 9.60 -12.90 1.09
CA SER A 128 8.20 -13.24 1.33
C SER A 128 7.54 -12.29 2.34
N SER A 129 8.18 -12.04 3.50
CA SER A 129 7.62 -11.12 4.50
C SER A 129 7.54 -9.68 3.97
N SER A 130 8.50 -9.23 3.13
CA SER A 130 8.41 -7.93 2.47
C SER A 130 7.23 -7.85 1.49
N CYS A 131 6.98 -8.89 0.69
CA CYS A 131 5.82 -8.97 -0.19
C CYS A 131 4.50 -9.11 0.57
N ALA A 132 4.50 -9.85 1.69
CA ALA A 132 3.35 -9.97 2.58
C ALA A 132 2.93 -8.62 3.18
N MET A 133 3.90 -7.78 3.61
CA MET A 133 3.62 -6.41 4.08
C MET A 133 2.92 -5.59 2.99
N ILE A 134 3.33 -5.73 1.73
CA ILE A 134 2.69 -5.05 0.59
C ILE A 134 1.27 -5.61 0.36
N ALA A 135 1.10 -6.92 0.39
CA ALA A 135 -0.21 -7.55 0.23
C ALA A 135 -1.18 -7.14 1.36
N ALA A 136 -0.70 -7.07 2.61
CA ALA A 136 -1.48 -6.59 3.75
C ALA A 136 -1.82 -5.09 3.65
N TYR A 137 -0.92 -4.27 3.10
CA TYR A 137 -1.20 -2.86 2.82
C TYR A 137 -2.37 -2.68 1.85
N TYR A 138 -2.52 -3.57 0.89
CA TYR A 138 -3.67 -3.60 -0.03
C TYR A 138 -4.89 -4.37 0.52
N GLY A 139 -4.80 -4.90 1.74
CA GLY A 139 -5.92 -5.56 2.42
C GLY A 139 -6.28 -6.93 1.84
N VAL A 140 -5.35 -7.61 1.17
CA VAL A 140 -5.61 -8.93 0.53
C VAL A 140 -5.07 -10.11 1.34
N VAL A 141 -4.33 -9.87 2.41
CA VAL A 141 -3.96 -10.83 3.46
C VAL A 141 -3.90 -10.12 4.81
N ASP A 142 -4.05 -10.86 5.91
CA ASP A 142 -3.94 -10.33 7.26
C ASP A 142 -2.57 -10.58 7.90
N THR A 143 -1.86 -11.63 7.47
CA THR A 143 -0.57 -12.05 8.03
C THR A 143 0.40 -12.52 6.96
N ASP A 144 1.71 -12.54 7.29
CA ASP A 144 2.72 -13.13 6.40
C ASP A 144 2.65 -14.67 6.36
N ASP A 145 2.16 -15.33 7.40
CA ASP A 145 1.90 -16.76 7.36
C ASP A 145 0.80 -17.14 6.36
N GLU A 146 -0.26 -16.31 6.25
CA GLU A 146 -1.28 -16.47 5.23
C GLU A 146 -0.67 -16.29 3.82
N TYR A 147 0.10 -15.22 3.64
CA TYR A 147 0.81 -14.97 2.39
C TYR A 147 1.76 -16.12 2.04
N ASN A 148 2.55 -16.60 2.99
CA ASN A 148 3.51 -17.68 2.80
C ASN A 148 2.85 -18.99 2.36
N LYS A 149 1.66 -19.32 2.89
CA LYS A 149 0.87 -20.49 2.44
C LYS A 149 0.43 -20.36 0.98
N ILE A 150 0.11 -19.16 0.54
CA ILE A 150 -0.26 -18.88 -0.86
C ILE A 150 0.98 -18.93 -1.75
N ARG A 151 2.05 -18.23 -1.39
CA ARG A 151 3.31 -18.17 -2.13
C ARG A 151 3.94 -19.56 -2.32
N ALA A 152 3.90 -20.41 -1.29
CA ALA A 152 4.46 -21.77 -1.35
C ALA A 152 3.85 -22.66 -2.45
N LYS A 153 2.64 -22.35 -2.92
CA LYS A 153 2.02 -23.05 -4.06
C LYS A 153 2.69 -22.73 -5.39
N PHE A 154 3.48 -21.65 -5.46
CA PHE A 154 4.10 -21.14 -6.69
C PHE A 154 5.62 -21.30 -6.73
N GLY A 155 6.28 -21.59 -5.60
CA GLY A 155 7.73 -21.80 -5.55
C GLY A 155 8.37 -21.39 -4.23
N ASP A 156 9.69 -21.24 -4.27
CA ASP A 156 10.51 -20.93 -3.08
C ASP A 156 10.36 -19.46 -2.63
N SER A 157 10.60 -19.21 -1.33
CA SER A 157 10.49 -17.88 -0.72
C SER A 157 11.48 -16.86 -1.28
N THR A 158 12.56 -17.30 -1.92
CA THR A 158 13.60 -16.45 -2.49
C THR A 158 13.40 -16.18 -3.99
N GLU A 159 12.41 -16.80 -4.63
CA GLU A 159 12.16 -16.69 -6.06
C GLU A 159 11.21 -15.52 -6.38
N ALA A 160 11.67 -14.58 -7.20
CA ALA A 160 10.82 -13.46 -7.63
C ALA A 160 9.57 -13.91 -8.39
N THR A 161 9.67 -14.97 -9.19
CA THR A 161 8.54 -15.55 -9.92
C THR A 161 7.46 -16.11 -9.00
N ALA A 162 7.84 -16.71 -7.87
CA ALA A 162 6.90 -17.20 -6.87
C ALA A 162 6.17 -16.05 -6.17
N GLN A 163 6.89 -14.98 -5.82
CA GLN A 163 6.30 -13.76 -5.24
C GLN A 163 5.31 -13.10 -6.21
N ILE A 164 5.70 -12.92 -7.48
CA ILE A 164 4.83 -12.34 -8.52
C ILE A 164 3.54 -13.14 -8.68
N LYS A 165 3.64 -14.47 -8.82
CA LYS A 165 2.47 -15.33 -8.99
C LYS A 165 1.56 -15.32 -7.76
N ALA A 166 2.11 -15.27 -6.55
CA ALA A 166 1.33 -15.17 -5.33
C ALA A 166 0.55 -13.85 -5.26
N LEU A 167 1.19 -12.71 -5.54
CA LEU A 167 0.56 -11.40 -5.59
C LEU A 167 -0.51 -11.32 -6.68
N GLN A 168 -0.24 -11.87 -7.87
CA GLN A 168 -1.22 -11.95 -8.96
C GLN A 168 -2.42 -12.85 -8.60
N HIS A 169 -2.18 -13.96 -7.90
CA HIS A 169 -3.25 -14.82 -7.38
C HIS A 169 -4.17 -14.10 -6.39
N LEU A 170 -3.61 -13.15 -5.65
CA LEU A 170 -4.34 -12.26 -4.74
C LEU A 170 -5.03 -11.06 -5.43
N GLY A 171 -4.99 -11.00 -6.78
CA GLY A 171 -5.63 -9.95 -7.56
C GLY A 171 -4.79 -8.69 -7.76
N LEU A 172 -3.52 -8.69 -7.35
CA LEU A 172 -2.62 -7.56 -7.50
C LEU A 172 -1.79 -7.66 -8.79
N THR A 173 -1.43 -6.52 -9.37
CA THR A 173 -0.46 -6.46 -10.45
C THR A 173 0.96 -6.37 -9.87
N ALA A 174 1.84 -7.31 -10.22
CA ALA A 174 3.21 -7.35 -9.68
C ALA A 174 4.24 -7.61 -10.77
N TRP A 175 5.39 -6.96 -10.67
CA TRP A 175 6.52 -7.18 -11.57
C TRP A 175 7.85 -6.98 -10.87
N PHE A 176 8.86 -7.72 -11.32
CA PHE A 176 10.25 -7.61 -10.86
C PHE A 176 11.07 -6.79 -11.83
N GLY A 177 11.97 -5.95 -11.31
CA GLY A 177 12.90 -5.16 -12.11
C GLY A 177 14.29 -5.09 -11.48
N THR A 178 15.29 -4.86 -12.33
CA THR A 178 16.72 -4.74 -11.96
C THR A 178 17.30 -3.37 -12.29
N LYS A 179 16.46 -2.40 -12.66
CA LYS A 179 16.85 -1.03 -13.01
C LYS A 179 16.26 -0.01 -12.05
N GLY A 180 16.19 -0.37 -10.77
CA GLY A 180 15.71 0.51 -9.71
C GLY A 180 16.67 1.67 -9.43
N ASN A 181 16.09 2.82 -9.09
CA ASN A 181 16.78 4.00 -8.59
C ASN A 181 15.89 4.76 -7.60
N THR A 182 16.44 5.77 -6.95
CA THR A 182 15.70 6.56 -5.94
C THR A 182 14.48 7.25 -6.50
N GLU A 183 14.53 7.73 -7.74
CA GLU A 183 13.40 8.39 -8.40
C GLU A 183 12.22 7.42 -8.58
N LEU A 184 12.51 6.18 -9.01
CA LEU A 184 11.49 5.13 -9.11
C LEU A 184 10.85 4.88 -7.74
N LEU A 185 11.63 4.70 -6.68
CA LEU A 185 11.09 4.44 -5.35
C LEU A 185 10.24 5.61 -4.85
N GLU A 186 10.74 6.84 -4.99
CA GLU A 186 9.99 8.03 -4.58
C GLU A 186 8.67 8.17 -5.33
N ASN A 187 8.67 7.91 -6.66
CA ASN A 187 7.45 7.98 -7.45
C ASN A 187 6.45 6.90 -7.04
N GLN A 188 6.89 5.65 -6.80
CA GLN A 188 6.01 4.61 -6.26
C GLN A 188 5.42 5.02 -4.89
N ILE A 189 6.23 5.53 -3.97
CA ILE A 189 5.76 6.00 -2.67
C ILE A 189 4.81 7.20 -2.80
N LYS A 190 5.08 8.15 -3.70
CA LYS A 190 4.18 9.29 -3.97
C LYS A 190 2.81 8.83 -4.49
N GLU A 191 2.79 7.75 -5.27
CA GLU A 191 1.57 7.09 -5.76
C GLU A 191 0.93 6.14 -4.74
N CYS A 192 1.44 6.07 -3.50
CA CYS A 192 1.01 5.17 -2.43
C CYS A 192 1.22 3.68 -2.75
N HIS A 193 2.30 3.35 -3.42
CA HIS A 193 2.70 1.99 -3.72
C HIS A 193 3.99 1.64 -2.96
N PRO A 194 3.95 0.83 -1.89
CA PRO A 194 5.15 0.30 -1.24
C PRO A 194 5.87 -0.67 -2.18
N VAL A 195 7.20 -0.77 -2.04
CA VAL A 195 8.05 -1.53 -2.97
C VAL A 195 8.95 -2.47 -2.19
N ALA A 196 8.99 -3.75 -2.55
CA ALA A 196 10.01 -4.64 -2.02
C ALA A 196 11.33 -4.40 -2.75
N VAL A 197 12.43 -4.26 -2.01
CA VAL A 197 13.77 -3.97 -2.56
C VAL A 197 14.80 -4.96 -2.05
N GLY A 198 15.63 -5.49 -2.97
CA GLY A 198 16.69 -6.47 -2.68
C GLY A 198 18.07 -5.83 -2.73
N TRP A 199 18.86 -5.99 -1.67
CA TRP A 199 20.16 -5.35 -1.52
C TRP A 199 21.17 -6.20 -0.71
N LEU A 200 22.48 -5.89 -0.80
CA LEU A 200 23.53 -6.62 -0.14
C LEU A 200 23.74 -6.14 1.30
N HIS A 201 23.52 -7.02 2.29
CA HIS A 201 23.48 -6.63 3.71
C HIS A 201 24.77 -6.95 4.48
N TYR A 202 25.72 -7.69 3.92
CA TYR A 202 27.02 -7.93 4.53
C TYR A 202 28.14 -7.08 3.91
N GLY A 203 29.32 -7.12 4.54
CA GLY A 203 30.47 -6.34 4.14
C GLY A 203 30.34 -4.86 4.45
N SER A 204 31.43 -4.12 4.31
CA SER A 204 31.42 -2.66 4.52
C SER A 204 30.61 -1.93 3.43
N ALA A 205 30.20 -0.68 3.69
CA ALA A 205 29.53 0.16 2.71
C ALA A 205 30.34 0.40 1.43
N SER A 206 31.67 0.29 1.49
CA SER A 206 32.59 0.43 0.32
C SER A 206 32.80 -0.89 -0.44
N ALA A 207 32.44 -2.03 0.17
CA ALA A 207 32.56 -3.35 -0.41
C ALA A 207 31.39 -4.24 0.06
N PRO A 208 30.15 -3.91 -0.33
CA PRO A 208 28.97 -4.68 0.07
C PRO A 208 29.01 -6.07 -0.56
N LYS A 209 28.55 -7.06 0.20
CA LYS A 209 28.52 -8.46 -0.23
C LYS A 209 27.38 -9.23 0.46
N GLY A 210 27.21 -10.49 0.11
CA GLY A 210 26.26 -11.41 0.73
C GLY A 210 25.18 -11.89 -0.23
N GLY A 211 24.33 -12.80 0.25
CA GLY A 211 23.31 -13.46 -0.56
C GLY A 211 22.07 -12.61 -0.87
N GLY A 212 22.07 -11.34 -0.50
CA GLY A 212 20.92 -10.46 -0.63
C GLY A 212 20.00 -10.47 0.61
N HIS A 213 19.36 -9.34 0.85
CA HIS A 213 18.32 -9.15 1.84
C HIS A 213 17.19 -8.33 1.22
N TRP A 214 15.96 -8.63 1.56
CA TRP A 214 14.80 -7.93 1.06
C TRP A 214 14.11 -7.17 2.19
N THR A 215 13.73 -5.93 1.88
CA THR A 215 12.99 -5.05 2.78
C THR A 215 11.83 -4.39 2.04
N CYS A 216 10.80 -3.99 2.77
CA CYS A 216 9.69 -3.23 2.20
C CYS A 216 9.98 -1.73 2.33
N CYS A 217 10.23 -1.04 1.20
CA CYS A 217 10.31 0.41 1.14
C CYS A 217 8.92 1.00 1.36
N ILE A 218 8.77 1.76 2.44
CA ILE A 218 7.51 2.38 2.84
C ILE A 218 7.55 3.89 2.77
N GLY A 219 8.71 4.49 2.54
CA GLY A 219 8.82 5.93 2.54
C GLY A 219 10.21 6.47 2.24
N PHE A 220 10.30 7.78 2.25
CA PHE A 220 11.55 8.51 2.12
C PHE A 220 11.46 9.88 2.81
N ASP A 221 12.60 10.42 3.17
CA ASP A 221 12.81 11.85 3.47
C ASP A 221 14.04 12.36 2.68
N LYS A 222 14.48 13.59 2.95
CA LYS A 222 15.60 14.20 2.24
C LYS A 222 16.86 13.33 2.29
N ASP A 223 17.15 12.70 3.43
CA ASP A 223 18.44 12.05 3.71
C ASP A 223 18.33 10.52 3.81
N HIS A 224 17.09 9.98 3.88
CA HIS A 224 16.84 8.56 4.13
C HIS A 224 15.85 7.94 3.16
N ILE A 225 15.99 6.63 2.99
CA ILE A 225 14.92 5.73 2.55
C ILE A 225 14.38 5.04 3.81
N ILE A 226 13.07 4.95 3.93
CA ILE A 226 12.39 4.42 5.12
C ILE A 226 11.86 3.04 4.80
N MET A 227 12.26 2.06 5.61
CA MET A 227 12.00 0.64 5.38
C MET A 227 11.26 -0.01 6.54
N ASN A 228 10.36 -0.91 6.23
CA ASN A 228 10.04 -2.01 7.12
C ASN A 228 11.02 -3.15 6.80
N ASP A 229 11.94 -3.42 7.72
CA ASP A 229 12.94 -4.48 7.57
C ASP A 229 12.50 -5.72 8.35
N PRO A 230 12.14 -6.83 7.67
CA PRO A 230 11.56 -8.00 8.34
C PRO A 230 12.53 -8.74 9.24
N TYR A 231 13.84 -8.42 9.21
CA TYR A 231 14.84 -9.06 10.05
C TYR A 231 15.33 -8.20 11.22
N GLY A 232 14.95 -6.93 11.28
CA GLY A 232 15.39 -5.97 12.29
C GLY A 232 16.09 -4.76 11.69
N GLU A 233 17.13 -4.24 12.33
CA GLU A 233 17.90 -3.07 11.86
C GLU A 233 19.28 -3.48 11.34
N ALA A 234 19.53 -3.27 10.06
CA ALA A 234 20.84 -3.57 9.47
C ALA A 234 21.89 -2.50 9.77
N ASP A 235 23.16 -2.94 9.94
CA ASP A 235 24.33 -2.07 9.98
C ASP A 235 24.78 -1.72 8.54
N LEU A 236 24.39 -0.56 8.09
CA LEU A 236 24.74 -0.11 6.73
C LEU A 236 26.22 0.26 6.56
N VAL A 237 26.96 0.47 7.63
CA VAL A 237 28.39 0.87 7.57
C VAL A 237 29.28 -0.36 7.53
N ASN A 238 29.10 -1.27 8.48
CA ASN A 238 29.97 -2.45 8.64
C ASN A 238 29.38 -3.70 7.99
N GLY A 239 28.07 -3.74 7.78
CA GLY A 239 27.32 -4.91 7.32
C GLY A 239 26.83 -5.79 8.45
N GLY A 240 25.87 -6.64 8.15
CA GLY A 240 25.13 -7.41 9.15
C GLY A 240 24.03 -6.57 9.82
N TYR A 241 23.79 -6.80 11.10
CA TYR A 241 22.67 -6.18 11.82
C TYR A 241 23.14 -5.47 13.09
N VAL A 242 22.57 -4.29 13.34
CA VAL A 242 22.65 -3.60 14.63
C VAL A 242 21.80 -4.34 15.66
N SER A 243 20.62 -4.80 15.23
CA SER A 243 19.71 -5.57 16.06
C SER A 243 18.77 -6.41 15.17
N THR A 244 18.48 -7.63 15.61
CA THR A 244 17.49 -8.52 14.99
C THR A 244 16.16 -8.56 15.76
N GLU A 245 15.94 -7.64 16.70
CA GLU A 245 14.64 -7.53 17.37
C GLU A 245 13.57 -6.96 16.44
N ALA A 246 12.38 -7.57 16.44
CA ALA A 246 11.25 -7.17 15.58
C ALA A 246 10.95 -5.67 15.62
N LYS A 247 10.89 -5.07 16.82
CA LYS A 247 10.61 -3.63 16.99
C LYS A 247 11.63 -2.70 16.33
N ARG A 248 12.84 -3.20 16.04
CA ARG A 248 13.92 -2.44 15.39
C ARG A 248 13.79 -2.41 13.87
N GLY A 249 12.95 -3.26 13.30
CA GLY A 249 12.70 -3.33 11.87
C GLY A 249 11.59 -2.39 11.38
N VAL A 250 10.83 -1.77 12.29
CA VAL A 250 9.67 -0.95 11.94
C VAL A 250 10.09 0.46 11.55
N GLY A 251 9.84 0.86 10.30
CA GLY A 251 10.08 2.22 9.83
C GLY A 251 11.54 2.68 9.96
N VAL A 252 12.49 1.77 9.73
CA VAL A 252 13.92 2.05 9.87
C VAL A 252 14.36 3.08 8.86
N LYS A 253 15.10 4.09 9.32
CA LYS A 253 15.67 5.14 8.47
C LYS A 253 17.06 4.74 7.99
N TYR A 254 17.14 4.26 6.79
CA TYR A 254 18.39 3.93 6.14
C TYR A 254 18.95 5.12 5.36
N SER A 255 20.15 5.61 5.73
CA SER A 255 20.76 6.75 5.05
C SER A 255 20.96 6.45 3.55
N ARG A 256 20.53 7.37 2.67
CA ARG A 256 20.72 7.24 1.22
C ARG A 256 22.17 7.00 0.86
N LYS A 257 23.10 7.70 1.52
CA LYS A 257 24.54 7.59 1.29
C LYS A 257 25.08 6.16 1.41
N ASN A 258 24.64 5.41 2.43
CA ASN A 258 25.15 4.07 2.70
C ASN A 258 24.30 2.98 2.06
N TRP A 259 22.95 3.16 2.07
CA TRP A 259 22.05 2.16 1.52
C TRP A 259 22.14 2.04 0.00
N LEU A 260 22.26 3.15 -0.75
CA LEU A 260 22.38 3.12 -2.20
C LEU A 260 23.59 2.33 -2.68
N ARG A 261 24.72 2.40 -1.95
CA ARG A 261 25.91 1.60 -2.26
C ARG A 261 25.67 0.08 -2.17
N ARG A 262 24.68 -0.32 -1.39
CA ARG A 262 24.27 -1.72 -1.17
C ARG A 262 23.18 -2.18 -2.10
N TRP A 263 22.46 -1.25 -2.68
CA TRP A 263 21.35 -1.50 -3.59
C TRP A 263 21.72 -1.33 -5.05
N GLU A 264 22.44 -0.27 -5.40
CA GLU A 264 22.94 0.02 -6.74
C GLU A 264 24.40 -0.49 -6.90
N VAL A 265 24.61 -1.77 -6.62
CA VAL A 265 25.97 -2.37 -6.50
C VAL A 265 26.71 -2.39 -7.83
N GLU A 266 26.01 -2.56 -8.94
CA GLU A 266 26.57 -2.60 -10.29
C GLU A 266 26.62 -1.22 -10.95
N GLY A 267 26.37 -0.16 -10.18
CA GLY A 267 26.32 1.21 -10.65
C GLY A 267 24.94 1.86 -10.50
N LYS A 268 24.84 3.10 -10.90
CA LYS A 268 23.59 3.88 -10.79
C LYS A 268 22.45 3.22 -11.56
N SER A 269 21.27 3.17 -10.94
CA SER A 269 20.04 2.60 -11.51
C SER A 269 20.13 1.10 -11.80
N THR A 270 20.78 0.34 -10.91
CA THR A 270 20.87 -1.14 -10.99
C THR A 270 20.20 -1.84 -9.82
N GLY A 271 19.39 -1.13 -9.04
CA GLY A 271 18.71 -1.69 -7.87
C GLY A 271 17.67 -2.73 -8.23
N TRP A 272 17.61 -3.81 -7.45
CA TRP A 272 16.58 -4.84 -7.59
C TRP A 272 15.32 -4.44 -6.82
N TYR A 273 14.17 -4.57 -7.45
CA TYR A 273 12.90 -4.26 -6.84
C TYR A 273 11.77 -5.17 -7.33
N LEU A 274 10.75 -5.31 -6.51
CA LEU A 274 9.46 -5.86 -6.90
C LEU A 274 8.41 -4.82 -6.57
N ALA A 275 7.76 -4.30 -7.60
CA ALA A 275 6.70 -3.31 -7.49
C ALA A 275 5.33 -3.97 -7.63
N VAL A 276 4.34 -3.40 -6.91
CA VAL A 276 2.99 -3.94 -6.82
C VAL A 276 1.99 -2.80 -6.93
N LYS A 277 0.89 -3.05 -7.67
CA LYS A 277 -0.27 -2.16 -7.76
C LYS A 277 -1.56 -2.96 -7.55
N PRO A 278 -2.63 -2.31 -7.06
CA PRO A 278 -3.94 -2.94 -6.97
C PRO A 278 -4.52 -3.27 -8.34
#